data_ca7bb35448591b6b1bb3f6411131b030
#
_entry.id   ca7bb35448591b6b1bb3f6411131b030
#
_cell.length_a   1.000
_cell.length_b   1.000
_cell.length_c   1.000
_cell.angle_alpha   90.00
_cell.angle_beta   90.00
_cell.angle_gamma   90.00
#
_symmetry.space_group_name_H-M   'P 1'
#
loop_
_entity.id
_entity.type
_entity.pdbx_description
1 polymer ?
#
loop_
_entity_poly.entity_id
_entity_poly.type
_entity_poly.pdbx_seq_one_letter_code
_entity_poly.pdbx_strand_id
1 'polypeptide(L)'
;SDSLVLEKVDISSAYNDGATKHRGIIDQENDAFSIGAITFRNCIIRNSGRSAIRLRGNAAGQVINNVEFLNCVMYDFAFDSHYGLLNGAATGNFINIRFLNCTVFKLRGGIINYGNGAGCQSVVIDNCTFNETCMDTGSSRYFIDFGTNNTSTGTLDISDCIFGQTVDRANGVRPGSMVMTIAGSYYASDFYDVAGPVKNLMTAYSGASTALWTDPAGGDFTFLDTNFEGIGLAGAPRWAD
;
A
#
# COMPACT_ATOMS: atom_id res chain seq x y z
N SER A 1 -16.47 8.69 18.74
CA SER A 1 -16.35 8.50 17.28
C SER A 1 -16.54 7.02 16.96
N ASP A 2 -17.34 6.76 15.94
CA ASP A 2 -17.65 5.38 15.54
C ASP A 2 -16.43 4.71 14.92
N SER A 3 -16.32 3.41 15.10
CA SER A 3 -15.23 2.62 14.56
C SER A 3 -15.75 1.36 13.89
N LEU A 4 -15.12 0.97 12.78
CA LEU A 4 -15.33 -0.31 12.11
C LEU A 4 -14.09 -1.16 12.31
N VAL A 5 -14.24 -2.32 12.93
CA VAL A 5 -13.17 -3.30 13.10
C VAL A 5 -13.56 -4.59 12.40
N LEU A 6 -12.69 -5.04 11.49
CA LEU A 6 -12.78 -6.33 10.82
C LEU A 6 -11.60 -7.17 11.29
N GLU A 7 -11.87 -8.30 11.92
CA GLU A 7 -10.84 -9.15 12.51
C GLU A 7 -11.01 -10.60 12.09
N LYS A 8 -9.90 -11.23 11.65
CA LYS A 8 -9.86 -12.65 11.24
C LYS A 8 -10.87 -12.98 10.14
N VAL A 9 -10.98 -12.12 9.14
CA VAL A 9 -11.93 -12.26 8.02
C VAL A 9 -11.17 -12.42 6.71
N ASP A 10 -11.64 -13.33 5.86
CA ASP A 10 -11.27 -13.37 4.43
C ASP A 10 -12.29 -12.53 3.66
N ILE A 11 -11.83 -11.41 3.12
CA ILE A 11 -12.66 -10.47 2.37
C ILE A 11 -12.28 -10.59 0.89
N SER A 12 -13.20 -11.07 0.09
CA SER A 12 -13.04 -11.10 -1.35
C SER A 12 -14.18 -10.33 -2.00
N SER A 13 -13.84 -9.27 -2.71
CA SER A 13 -14.79 -8.51 -3.52
C SER A 13 -14.62 -8.83 -4.99
N ALA A 14 -14.76 -10.10 -5.36
CA ALA A 14 -14.69 -10.57 -6.75
C ALA A 14 -15.82 -9.94 -7.58
N TYR A 15 -15.82 -8.63 -7.75
CA TYR A 15 -16.74 -7.94 -8.62
C TYR A 15 -16.10 -7.74 -9.98
N ASN A 16 -16.16 -8.76 -10.79
CA ASN A 16 -15.80 -8.72 -12.20
C ASN A 16 -16.98 -9.26 -13.01
N ASP A 17 -17.94 -8.40 -13.31
CA ASP A 17 -19.08 -8.72 -14.18
C ASP A 17 -18.81 -8.37 -15.66
N GLY A 18 -17.56 -8.09 -16.00
CA GLY A 18 -17.18 -7.66 -17.36
C GLY A 18 -17.67 -6.25 -17.72
N ALA A 19 -18.34 -5.55 -16.80
CA ALA A 19 -18.84 -4.21 -16.99
C ALA A 19 -18.05 -3.20 -16.13
N THR A 20 -18.05 -1.98 -16.51
CA THR A 20 -17.23 -0.86 -16.04
C THR A 20 -17.47 -0.40 -14.57
N LYS A 21 -18.01 -1.21 -13.70
CA LYS A 21 -18.46 -0.79 -12.36
C LYS A 21 -17.75 -1.50 -11.21
N HIS A 22 -16.43 -1.56 -11.29
CA HIS A 22 -15.66 -2.08 -10.19
C HIS A 22 -15.68 -1.12 -9.00
N ARG A 23 -15.89 -1.63 -7.80
CA ARG A 23 -15.93 -0.88 -6.54
C ARG A 23 -14.78 -1.29 -5.64
N GLY A 24 -14.43 -0.43 -4.68
CA GLY A 24 -13.58 -0.78 -3.57
C GLY A 24 -14.35 -1.66 -2.55
N ILE A 25 -13.62 -2.26 -1.61
CA ILE A 25 -14.24 -2.99 -0.50
C ILE A 25 -15.04 -2.02 0.36
N ILE A 26 -14.46 -0.86 0.65
CA ILE A 26 -15.15 0.28 1.26
C ILE A 26 -15.06 1.41 0.23
N ASP A 27 -16.18 1.78 -0.33
CA ASP A 27 -16.27 2.83 -1.37
C ASP A 27 -17.30 3.86 -0.95
N GLN A 28 -16.82 5.06 -0.63
CA GLN A 28 -17.67 6.18 -0.26
C GLN A 28 -17.86 7.12 -1.45
N GLU A 29 -19.09 7.43 -1.82
CA GLU A 29 -19.40 8.20 -3.03
C GLU A 29 -19.56 9.70 -2.80
N ASN A 30 -20.63 10.14 -2.16
CA ASN A 30 -21.08 11.53 -2.31
C ASN A 30 -21.34 12.26 -1.01
N ASP A 31 -21.60 11.56 0.11
CA ASP A 31 -22.03 12.23 1.32
C ASP A 31 -20.86 12.57 2.26
N ALA A 32 -21.00 13.64 3.01
CA ALA A 32 -20.10 13.95 4.10
C ALA A 32 -20.23 12.89 5.21
N PHE A 33 -19.12 12.47 5.77
CA PHE A 33 -19.09 11.56 6.91
C PHE A 33 -17.81 11.74 7.70
N SER A 34 -17.84 11.37 8.96
CA SER A 34 -16.66 11.28 9.80
C SER A 34 -16.68 9.96 10.56
N ILE A 35 -15.63 9.19 10.41
CA ILE A 35 -15.45 7.92 11.13
C ILE A 35 -14.15 7.95 11.94
N GLY A 36 -14.19 7.43 13.17
CA GLY A 36 -13.04 7.45 14.07
C GLY A 36 -11.94 6.52 13.63
N ALA A 37 -12.28 5.28 13.25
CA ALA A 37 -11.31 4.32 12.77
C ALA A 37 -11.93 3.28 11.84
N ILE A 38 -11.12 2.82 10.88
CA ILE A 38 -11.34 1.59 10.13
C ILE A 38 -10.09 0.73 10.34
N THR A 39 -10.26 -0.40 11.01
CA THR A 39 -9.16 -1.32 11.34
C THR A 39 -9.43 -2.70 10.75
N PHE A 40 -8.47 -3.19 9.96
CA PHE A 40 -8.40 -4.58 9.53
C PHE A 40 -7.28 -5.26 10.33
N ARG A 41 -7.62 -6.36 11.01
CA ARG A 41 -6.67 -7.10 11.84
C ARG A 41 -6.69 -8.59 11.52
N ASN A 42 -5.52 -9.17 11.22
CA ASN A 42 -5.41 -10.58 10.90
C ASN A 42 -6.33 -11.00 9.73
N CYS A 43 -6.51 -10.12 8.75
CA CYS A 43 -7.41 -10.35 7.62
C CYS A 43 -6.65 -10.80 6.37
N ILE A 44 -7.34 -11.55 5.52
CA ILE A 44 -6.98 -11.72 4.11
C ILE A 44 -7.92 -10.83 3.30
N ILE A 45 -7.37 -9.95 2.47
CA ILE A 45 -8.15 -9.00 1.67
C ILE A 45 -7.70 -9.12 0.22
N ARG A 46 -8.60 -9.49 -0.67
CA ARG A 46 -8.21 -9.88 -2.03
C ARG A 46 -9.27 -9.67 -3.09
N ASN A 47 -8.88 -9.79 -4.37
CA ASN A 47 -9.77 -9.79 -5.53
C ASN A 47 -10.64 -8.53 -5.61
N SER A 48 -10.06 -7.36 -5.44
CA SER A 48 -10.77 -6.09 -5.62
C SER A 48 -10.40 -5.42 -6.95
N GLY A 49 -11.37 -5.14 -7.77
CA GLY A 49 -11.15 -4.41 -9.02
C GLY A 49 -10.59 -3.00 -8.83
N ARG A 50 -10.67 -2.44 -7.61
CA ARG A 50 -10.14 -1.12 -7.27
C ARG A 50 -9.37 -1.13 -5.96
N SER A 51 -9.81 -0.36 -4.98
CA SER A 51 -9.12 -0.11 -3.71
C SER A 51 -9.69 -0.96 -2.57
N ALA A 52 -8.94 -1.14 -1.49
CA ALA A 52 -9.52 -1.57 -0.23
C ALA A 52 -10.44 -0.47 0.34
N ILE A 53 -9.93 0.77 0.39
CA ILE A 53 -10.73 1.93 0.81
C ILE A 53 -10.59 3.03 -0.23
N ARG A 54 -11.73 3.55 -0.68
CA ARG A 54 -11.77 4.66 -1.62
C ARG A 54 -12.68 5.77 -1.11
N LEU A 55 -12.14 6.98 -1.03
CA LEU A 55 -12.87 8.22 -0.83
C LEU A 55 -12.95 8.94 -2.17
N ARG A 56 -14.14 9.15 -2.70
CA ARG A 56 -14.32 9.78 -4.02
C ARG A 56 -14.16 11.28 -3.99
N GLY A 57 -14.38 11.90 -2.81
CA GLY A 57 -14.21 13.33 -2.64
C GLY A 57 -15.21 14.20 -3.38
N ASN A 58 -16.42 13.70 -3.61
CA ASN A 58 -17.48 14.46 -4.25
C ASN A 58 -18.25 15.37 -3.27
N ALA A 59 -18.01 15.20 -1.98
CA ALA A 59 -18.55 16.05 -0.91
C ALA A 59 -17.43 16.45 0.05
N ALA A 60 -17.45 17.70 0.51
CA ALA A 60 -16.60 18.13 1.60
C ALA A 60 -16.94 17.38 2.90
N GLY A 61 -15.96 17.17 3.76
CA GLY A 61 -16.17 16.54 5.08
C GLY A 61 -16.20 15.01 5.06
N GLN A 62 -15.63 14.37 4.04
CA GLN A 62 -15.35 12.93 4.08
C GLN A 62 -14.05 12.70 4.84
N VAL A 63 -14.13 12.18 6.07
CA VAL A 63 -12.97 12.01 6.95
C VAL A 63 -12.94 10.62 7.58
N ILE A 64 -11.79 9.94 7.46
CA ILE A 64 -11.44 8.78 8.26
C ILE A 64 -10.23 9.15 9.11
N ASN A 65 -10.40 9.20 10.43
CA ASN A 65 -9.33 9.64 11.32
C ASN A 65 -8.18 8.62 11.40
N ASN A 66 -8.50 7.32 11.43
CA ASN A 66 -7.49 6.27 11.46
C ASN A 66 -7.84 5.16 10.49
N VAL A 67 -6.89 4.80 9.63
CA VAL A 67 -6.95 3.61 8.78
C VAL A 67 -5.80 2.70 9.19
N GLU A 68 -6.12 1.47 9.59
CA GLU A 68 -5.13 0.53 10.08
C GLU A 68 -5.28 -0.83 9.40
N PHE A 69 -4.15 -1.34 8.89
CA PHE A 69 -3.97 -2.72 8.46
C PHE A 69 -2.91 -3.35 9.36
N LEU A 70 -3.33 -4.32 10.17
CA LEU A 70 -2.50 -4.95 11.20
C LEU A 70 -2.42 -6.45 10.92
N ASN A 71 -1.23 -6.95 10.62
CA ASN A 71 -0.99 -8.37 10.34
C ASN A 71 -1.90 -8.93 9.22
N CYS A 72 -2.10 -8.17 8.15
CA CYS A 72 -2.96 -8.54 7.02
C CYS A 72 -2.17 -9.07 5.83
N VAL A 73 -2.82 -9.91 5.00
CA VAL A 73 -2.37 -10.27 3.66
C VAL A 73 -3.32 -9.65 2.65
N MET A 74 -2.78 -8.86 1.72
CA MET A 74 -3.58 -8.13 0.75
C MET A 74 -3.04 -8.36 -0.65
N TYR A 75 -3.89 -8.82 -1.58
CA TYR A 75 -3.46 -9.14 -2.95
C TYR A 75 -4.57 -9.11 -3.98
N ASP A 76 -4.18 -9.06 -5.26
CA ASP A 76 -5.06 -8.97 -6.41
C ASP A 76 -5.96 -7.72 -6.35
N PHE A 77 -5.31 -6.54 -6.29
CA PHE A 77 -6.02 -5.27 -6.27
C PHE A 77 -5.83 -4.46 -7.54
N ALA A 78 -6.84 -3.67 -7.86
CA ALA A 78 -6.84 -2.69 -8.93
C ALA A 78 -6.53 -3.29 -10.32
N PHE A 79 -6.83 -4.59 -10.54
CA PHE A 79 -6.55 -5.26 -11.81
C PHE A 79 -7.26 -4.58 -13.00
N ASP A 80 -8.26 -3.78 -12.75
CA ASP A 80 -9.09 -3.11 -13.74
C ASP A 80 -8.86 -1.60 -13.79
N SER A 81 -8.03 -1.08 -12.91
CA SER A 81 -7.77 0.35 -12.79
C SER A 81 -6.40 0.58 -12.16
N HIS A 82 -5.99 1.84 -12.13
CA HIS A 82 -4.72 2.27 -11.55
C HIS A 82 -4.83 2.83 -10.13
N TYR A 83 -5.92 2.53 -9.44
CA TYR A 83 -6.12 3.01 -8.07
C TYR A 83 -5.15 2.34 -7.09
N GLY A 84 -4.75 3.07 -6.06
CA GLY A 84 -3.99 2.50 -4.95
C GLY A 84 -4.86 1.63 -4.04
N LEU A 85 -4.23 0.89 -3.13
CA LEU A 85 -4.94 0.15 -2.08
C LEU A 85 -5.79 1.09 -1.23
N LEU A 86 -5.23 2.24 -0.86
CA LEU A 86 -5.96 3.40 -0.36
C LEU A 86 -6.03 4.46 -1.46
N ASN A 87 -7.22 4.92 -1.77
CA ASN A 87 -7.40 5.97 -2.77
C ASN A 87 -8.24 7.10 -2.21
N GLY A 88 -7.62 8.26 -2.06
CA GLY A 88 -8.26 9.49 -1.64
C GLY A 88 -8.42 10.48 -2.80
N ALA A 89 -9.43 11.32 -2.72
CA ALA A 89 -9.67 12.40 -3.68
C ALA A 89 -9.67 13.77 -2.98
N ALA A 90 -9.79 14.84 -3.73
CA ALA A 90 -9.52 16.21 -3.30
C ALA A 90 -10.22 16.67 -2.00
N THR A 91 -11.37 16.10 -1.67
CA THR A 91 -12.14 16.49 -0.47
C THR A 91 -12.27 15.35 0.54
N GLY A 92 -11.69 14.18 0.26
CA GLY A 92 -11.70 13.04 1.16
C GLY A 92 -10.38 12.93 1.92
N ASN A 93 -10.43 12.81 3.21
CA ASN A 93 -9.27 12.86 4.09
C ASN A 93 -9.04 11.55 4.83
N PHE A 94 -7.83 11.00 4.68
CA PHE A 94 -7.23 10.04 5.62
C PHE A 94 -6.30 10.84 6.55
N ILE A 95 -6.57 10.82 7.84
CA ILE A 95 -5.75 11.60 8.79
C ILE A 95 -4.52 10.82 9.23
N ASN A 96 -4.70 9.59 9.67
CA ASN A 96 -3.61 8.69 10.05
C ASN A 96 -3.76 7.36 9.31
N ILE A 97 -2.66 6.86 8.76
CA ILE A 97 -2.61 5.60 8.02
C ILE A 97 -1.53 4.72 8.63
N ARG A 98 -1.85 3.45 8.89
CA ARG A 98 -0.88 2.47 9.43
C ARG A 98 -0.97 1.14 8.68
N PHE A 99 0.19 0.65 8.27
CA PHE A 99 0.40 -0.72 7.81
C PHE A 99 1.45 -1.36 8.73
N LEU A 100 1.07 -2.35 9.52
CA LEU A 100 1.98 -3.06 10.42
C LEU A 100 1.95 -4.56 10.15
N ASN A 101 3.11 -5.16 9.97
CA ASN A 101 3.28 -6.61 9.79
C ASN A 101 2.47 -7.16 8.60
N CYS A 102 2.34 -6.39 7.54
CA CYS A 102 1.50 -6.74 6.39
C CYS A 102 2.30 -7.32 5.24
N THR A 103 1.65 -8.22 4.49
CA THR A 103 2.13 -8.68 3.19
C THR A 103 1.19 -8.15 2.11
N VAL A 104 1.74 -7.45 1.11
CA VAL A 104 0.96 -6.84 0.03
C VAL A 104 1.58 -7.22 -1.30
N PHE A 105 0.81 -7.84 -2.18
CA PHE A 105 1.33 -8.24 -3.50
C PHE A 105 0.24 -8.24 -4.58
N LYS A 106 0.66 -8.25 -5.85
CA LYS A 106 -0.22 -8.19 -7.02
C LYS A 106 -1.15 -6.98 -7.01
N LEU A 107 -0.54 -5.79 -6.97
CA LEU A 107 -1.22 -4.52 -7.11
C LEU A 107 -0.89 -3.87 -8.44
N ARG A 108 -1.89 -3.50 -9.23
CA ARG A 108 -1.68 -2.72 -10.44
C ARG A 108 -1.24 -1.28 -10.11
N GLY A 109 -1.79 -0.67 -9.07
CA GLY A 109 -1.38 0.61 -8.52
C GLY A 109 -0.38 0.49 -7.38
N GLY A 110 -0.15 1.59 -6.65
CA GLY A 110 0.61 1.61 -5.40
C GLY A 110 -0.27 1.29 -4.19
N ILE A 111 0.29 1.45 -2.99
CA ILE A 111 -0.48 1.26 -1.76
C ILE A 111 -1.29 2.49 -1.37
N ILE A 112 -0.80 3.70 -1.61
CA ILE A 112 -1.49 4.96 -1.33
C ILE A 112 -1.51 5.82 -2.59
N ASN A 113 -2.70 6.20 -3.05
CA ASN A 113 -2.91 7.20 -4.07
C ASN A 113 -3.76 8.33 -3.48
N TYR A 114 -3.08 9.39 -3.05
CA TYR A 114 -3.69 10.53 -2.35
C TYR A 114 -3.20 11.87 -2.91
N GLY A 115 -2.95 11.92 -4.23
CA GLY A 115 -2.30 13.04 -4.90
C GLY A 115 -3.01 14.38 -4.83
N ASN A 116 -4.31 14.41 -4.55
CA ASN A 116 -5.12 15.63 -4.44
C ASN A 116 -5.77 15.80 -3.06
N GLY A 117 -5.37 15.03 -2.07
CA GLY A 117 -5.94 15.09 -0.73
C GLY A 117 -5.36 16.19 0.15
N ALA A 118 -5.82 16.24 1.38
CA ALA A 118 -5.32 17.17 2.39
C ALA A 118 -5.44 16.55 3.80
N GLY A 119 -4.74 17.14 4.76
CA GLY A 119 -4.93 16.87 6.18
C GLY A 119 -4.37 15.56 6.70
N CYS A 120 -3.62 14.78 5.90
CA CYS A 120 -2.92 13.63 6.43
C CYS A 120 -1.81 14.10 7.39
N GLN A 121 -1.80 13.53 8.58
CA GLN A 121 -0.88 13.88 9.65
C GLN A 121 0.20 12.83 9.86
N SER A 122 -0.13 11.56 9.61
CA SER A 122 0.83 10.48 9.82
C SER A 122 0.56 9.30 8.88
N VAL A 123 1.63 8.79 8.30
CA VAL A 123 1.66 7.48 7.63
C VAL A 123 2.77 6.68 8.27
N VAL A 124 2.46 5.49 8.77
CA VAL A 124 3.43 4.54 9.33
C VAL A 124 3.31 3.23 8.58
N ILE A 125 4.42 2.77 8.03
CA ILE A 125 4.53 1.48 7.33
C ILE A 125 5.71 0.75 7.96
N ASP A 126 5.43 -0.31 8.69
CA ASP A 126 6.43 -0.96 9.52
C ASP A 126 6.33 -2.48 9.41
N ASN A 127 7.48 -3.16 9.30
CA ASN A 127 7.58 -4.61 9.18
C ASN A 127 6.67 -5.19 8.09
N CYS A 128 6.71 -4.61 6.88
CA CYS A 128 5.87 -5.03 5.77
C CYS A 128 6.68 -5.62 4.61
N THR A 129 6.07 -6.59 3.92
CA THR A 129 6.61 -7.20 2.69
C THR A 129 5.75 -6.78 1.51
N PHE A 130 6.38 -6.23 0.47
CA PHE A 130 5.73 -5.76 -0.76
C PHE A 130 6.33 -6.46 -1.97
N ASN A 131 5.48 -7.00 -2.87
CA ASN A 131 5.92 -7.58 -4.12
C ASN A 131 4.87 -7.38 -5.22
N GLU A 132 5.29 -7.29 -6.47
CA GLU A 132 4.40 -7.03 -7.60
C GLU A 132 3.46 -5.85 -7.32
N THR A 133 4.02 -4.76 -6.81
CA THR A 133 3.30 -3.49 -6.64
C THR A 133 3.59 -2.55 -7.81
N CYS A 134 2.70 -1.59 -8.09
CA CYS A 134 2.83 -0.69 -9.24
C CYS A 134 2.96 -1.43 -10.59
N MET A 135 2.20 -2.50 -10.79
CA MET A 135 2.28 -3.38 -11.97
C MET A 135 1.56 -2.83 -13.21
N ASP A 136 1.18 -1.56 -13.25
CA ASP A 136 0.55 -0.93 -14.43
C ASP A 136 1.56 -0.73 -15.55
N THR A 137 1.49 -1.57 -16.59
CA THR A 137 2.37 -1.49 -17.77
C THR A 137 2.06 -0.31 -18.69
N GLY A 138 0.88 0.29 -18.55
CA GLY A 138 0.42 1.43 -19.38
C GLY A 138 0.88 2.79 -18.88
N SER A 139 1.24 2.92 -17.62
CA SER A 139 1.58 4.20 -16.98
C SER A 139 2.53 4.02 -15.81
N SER A 140 3.40 5.02 -15.60
CA SER A 140 4.20 5.11 -14.38
C SER A 140 3.29 5.34 -13.16
N ARG A 141 3.49 4.55 -12.12
CA ARG A 141 2.74 4.64 -10.86
C ARG A 141 3.71 4.80 -9.70
N TYR A 142 3.29 5.59 -8.72
CA TYR A 142 3.99 5.69 -7.45
C TYR A 142 3.53 4.61 -6.49
N PHE A 143 4.46 4.05 -5.73
CA PHE A 143 4.15 3.16 -4.62
C PHE A 143 3.34 3.90 -3.55
N ILE A 144 3.77 5.13 -3.21
CA ILE A 144 3.01 6.08 -2.41
C ILE A 144 2.98 7.42 -3.15
N ASP A 145 1.80 7.99 -3.30
CA ASP A 145 1.59 9.23 -4.02
C ASP A 145 0.81 10.24 -3.19
N PHE A 146 1.52 11.22 -2.65
CA PHE A 146 0.94 12.43 -2.07
C PHE A 146 0.97 13.62 -3.05
N GLY A 147 1.40 13.42 -4.28
CA GLY A 147 1.28 14.35 -5.40
C GLY A 147 1.77 15.77 -5.14
N THR A 148 1.57 16.61 -6.13
CA THR A 148 1.93 18.04 -6.08
C THR A 148 0.79 18.93 -5.57
N ASN A 149 -0.45 18.44 -5.62
CA ASN A 149 -1.64 19.19 -5.20
C ASN A 149 -2.10 18.82 -3.78
N ASN A 150 -1.45 17.85 -3.14
CA ASN A 150 -1.76 17.45 -1.78
C ASN A 150 -1.15 18.48 -0.80
N THR A 151 -1.94 18.92 0.15
CA THR A 151 -1.54 19.92 1.15
C THR A 151 -1.23 19.31 2.52
N SER A 152 -1.12 17.98 2.60
CA SER A 152 -0.70 17.29 3.83
C SER A 152 0.75 17.64 4.20
N THR A 153 1.00 17.94 5.47
CA THR A 153 2.32 18.35 6.00
C THR A 153 2.81 17.48 7.15
N GLY A 154 2.20 16.29 7.31
CA GLY A 154 2.54 15.34 8.37
C GLY A 154 3.83 14.55 8.10
N THR A 155 3.95 13.39 8.75
CA THR A 155 5.09 12.47 8.59
C THR A 155 4.73 11.25 7.75
N LEU A 156 5.71 10.74 7.03
CA LEU A 156 5.65 9.48 6.30
C LEU A 156 6.86 8.63 6.73
N ASP A 157 6.62 7.68 7.61
CA ASP A 157 7.66 6.84 8.20
C ASP A 157 7.54 5.42 7.65
N ILE A 158 8.61 4.92 7.02
CA ILE A 158 8.73 3.57 6.49
C ILE A 158 9.89 2.91 7.22
N SER A 159 9.64 1.80 7.91
CA SER A 159 10.66 1.08 8.66
C SER A 159 10.57 -0.42 8.45
N ASP A 160 11.74 -1.06 8.45
CA ASP A 160 11.90 -2.50 8.49
C ASP A 160 11.04 -3.25 7.45
N CYS A 161 11.00 -2.70 6.22
CA CYS A 161 10.23 -3.24 5.11
C CYS A 161 11.10 -3.91 4.05
N ILE A 162 10.52 -4.85 3.29
CA ILE A 162 11.17 -5.45 2.12
C ILE A 162 10.33 -5.17 0.87
N PHE A 163 10.98 -4.62 -0.15
CA PHE A 163 10.38 -4.24 -1.42
C PHE A 163 10.87 -5.15 -2.55
N GLY A 164 9.98 -5.96 -3.09
CA GLY A 164 10.22 -6.81 -4.25
C GLY A 164 9.82 -6.15 -5.56
N GLN A 165 9.40 -6.95 -6.51
CA GLN A 165 9.16 -6.57 -7.89
C GLN A 165 8.16 -5.42 -8.08
N THR A 166 8.50 -4.55 -9.03
CA THR A 166 7.58 -3.59 -9.66
C THR A 166 7.79 -3.62 -11.18
N VAL A 167 6.98 -2.90 -11.97
CA VAL A 167 7.34 -2.71 -13.38
C VAL A 167 8.52 -1.73 -13.53
N ASP A 168 9.25 -1.83 -14.62
CA ASP A 168 10.47 -1.05 -14.92
C ASP A 168 10.28 0.47 -14.96
N ARG A 169 9.04 0.94 -15.10
CA ARG A 169 8.64 2.35 -15.10
C ARG A 169 8.00 2.81 -13.79
N ALA A 170 7.97 1.96 -12.78
CA ALA A 170 7.39 2.32 -11.49
C ALA A 170 8.19 3.42 -10.81
N ASN A 171 7.50 4.23 -10.06
CA ASN A 171 8.08 5.25 -9.22
C ASN A 171 7.97 4.80 -7.76
N GLY A 172 8.93 5.17 -6.93
CA GLY A 172 8.91 4.88 -5.52
C GLY A 172 7.89 5.73 -4.76
N VAL A 173 8.35 6.68 -3.96
CA VAL A 173 7.48 7.51 -3.13
C VAL A 173 7.52 8.96 -3.61
N ARG A 174 6.34 9.56 -3.73
CA ARG A 174 6.18 11.01 -3.89
C ARG A 174 5.52 11.57 -2.63
N PRO A 175 6.30 12.08 -1.68
CA PRO A 175 5.80 12.47 -0.36
C PRO A 175 5.00 13.79 -0.36
N GLY A 176 5.03 14.57 -1.46
CA GLY A 176 4.45 15.90 -1.46
C GLY A 176 5.16 16.81 -0.46
N SER A 177 4.41 17.41 0.46
CA SER A 177 4.95 18.25 1.55
C SER A 177 5.12 17.50 2.89
N MET A 178 4.94 16.18 2.90
CA MET A 178 5.16 15.38 4.11
C MET A 178 6.66 15.18 4.36
N VAL A 179 7.05 15.10 5.61
CA VAL A 179 8.41 14.76 6.03
C VAL A 179 8.56 13.24 5.96
N MET A 180 9.43 12.76 5.08
CA MET A 180 9.62 11.32 4.85
C MET A 180 10.89 10.80 5.52
N THR A 181 10.77 9.65 6.21
CA THR A 181 11.89 8.85 6.71
C THR A 181 11.76 7.41 6.21
N ILE A 182 12.90 6.79 5.88
CA ILE A 182 12.99 5.35 5.56
C ILE A 182 14.18 4.78 6.34
N ALA A 183 13.96 3.71 7.10
CA ALA A 183 14.99 3.09 7.92
C ALA A 183 14.84 1.56 7.89
N GLY A 184 15.95 0.81 8.08
CA GLY A 184 15.96 -0.64 8.23
C GLY A 184 15.35 -1.44 7.08
N SER A 185 15.12 -0.80 5.93
CA SER A 185 14.37 -1.39 4.82
C SER A 185 15.28 -1.86 3.69
N TYR A 186 14.83 -2.88 2.95
CA TYR A 186 15.56 -3.51 1.86
C TYR A 186 14.74 -3.50 0.57
N TYR A 187 15.44 -3.54 -0.58
CA TYR A 187 14.80 -3.72 -1.87
C TYR A 187 15.52 -4.75 -2.74
N ALA A 188 14.76 -5.56 -3.48
CA ALA A 188 15.26 -6.49 -4.47
C ALA A 188 15.66 -5.77 -5.78
N SER A 189 16.51 -6.39 -6.59
CA SER A 189 17.03 -5.77 -7.81
C SER A 189 15.96 -5.41 -8.85
N ASP A 190 14.81 -6.05 -8.80
CA ASP A 190 13.63 -5.83 -9.65
C ASP A 190 12.61 -4.84 -9.06
N PHE A 191 12.95 -4.15 -7.97
CA PHE A 191 12.25 -2.95 -7.51
C PHE A 191 12.73 -1.72 -8.28
N TYR A 192 11.83 -0.99 -8.92
CA TYR A 192 12.15 0.22 -9.67
C TYR A 192 11.64 1.48 -8.97
N ASP A 193 12.46 2.52 -9.03
CA ASP A 193 12.17 3.87 -8.52
C ASP A 193 12.73 4.88 -9.51
N VAL A 194 12.00 5.10 -10.60
CA VAL A 194 12.47 5.91 -11.74
C VAL A 194 12.45 7.41 -11.41
N ALA A 195 11.50 7.85 -10.59
CA ALA A 195 11.27 9.27 -10.33
C ALA A 195 11.82 9.77 -8.99
N GLY A 196 12.36 8.90 -8.16
CA GLY A 196 12.68 9.29 -6.80
C GLY A 196 13.94 8.65 -6.19
N PRO A 197 14.41 9.23 -5.09
CA PRO A 197 15.61 8.77 -4.41
C PRO A 197 15.35 7.67 -3.37
N VAL A 198 14.20 6.99 -3.40
CA VAL A 198 13.78 6.06 -2.34
C VAL A 198 14.78 4.92 -2.16
N LYS A 199 15.29 4.37 -3.26
CA LYS A 199 16.34 3.33 -3.23
C LYS A 199 17.60 3.75 -2.47
N ASN A 200 17.96 5.03 -2.52
CA ASN A 200 19.15 5.52 -1.84
C ASN A 200 19.02 5.55 -0.29
N LEU A 201 17.81 5.36 0.21
CA LEU A 201 17.49 5.32 1.64
C LEU A 201 17.33 3.90 2.17
N MET A 202 17.50 2.89 1.31
CA MET A 202 17.30 1.48 1.63
C MET A 202 18.55 0.66 1.31
N THR A 203 18.66 -0.52 1.90
CA THR A 203 19.72 -1.48 1.59
C THR A 203 19.35 -2.33 0.38
N ALA A 204 20.27 -2.45 -0.57
CA ALA A 204 20.05 -3.23 -1.79
C ALA A 204 20.28 -4.73 -1.53
N TYR A 205 19.30 -5.55 -1.90
CA TYR A 205 19.53 -6.97 -2.16
C TYR A 205 19.86 -7.15 -3.65
N SER A 206 20.95 -7.84 -3.97
CA SER A 206 21.47 -7.94 -5.35
C SER A 206 20.65 -8.86 -6.26
N GLY A 207 19.90 -9.80 -5.68
CA GLY A 207 19.00 -10.72 -6.40
C GLY A 207 17.64 -10.10 -6.70
N ALA A 208 16.91 -10.69 -7.65
CA ALA A 208 15.51 -10.36 -7.88
C ALA A 208 14.63 -10.97 -6.77
N SER A 209 13.39 -10.54 -6.71
CA SER A 209 12.38 -11.06 -5.76
C SER A 209 12.23 -12.58 -5.82
N THR A 210 12.34 -13.19 -7.01
CA THR A 210 12.30 -14.64 -7.22
C THR A 210 13.56 -15.37 -6.74
N ALA A 211 14.65 -14.67 -6.50
CA ALA A 211 15.84 -15.24 -5.87
C ALA A 211 15.78 -15.10 -4.35
N LEU A 212 15.01 -14.13 -3.84
CA LEU A 212 14.85 -13.86 -2.42
C LEU A 212 13.83 -14.78 -1.77
N TRP A 213 12.70 -15.04 -2.44
CA TRP A 213 11.55 -15.78 -1.91
C TRP A 213 11.20 -17.02 -2.73
N THR A 214 10.57 -17.99 -2.10
CA THR A 214 10.22 -19.30 -2.67
C THR A 214 9.25 -19.19 -3.82
N ASP A 215 8.11 -18.52 -3.64
CA ASP A 215 7.11 -18.26 -4.70
C ASP A 215 6.38 -16.94 -4.42
N PRO A 216 7.04 -15.81 -4.64
CA PRO A 216 6.45 -14.52 -4.32
C PRO A 216 5.21 -14.19 -5.18
N ALA A 217 5.12 -14.74 -6.39
CA ALA A 217 3.94 -14.60 -7.24
C ALA A 217 2.77 -15.45 -6.75
N GLY A 218 3.02 -16.60 -6.13
CA GLY A 218 2.01 -17.43 -5.47
C GLY A 218 1.65 -16.95 -4.06
N GLY A 219 2.41 -16.02 -3.50
CA GLY A 219 2.20 -15.50 -2.15
C GLY A 219 2.98 -16.23 -1.07
N ASP A 220 3.97 -17.02 -1.44
CA ASP A 220 4.93 -17.64 -0.52
C ASP A 220 6.21 -16.81 -0.46
N PHE A 221 6.34 -16.05 0.61
CA PHE A 221 7.47 -15.17 0.89
C PHE A 221 8.47 -15.78 1.88
N THR A 222 8.44 -17.10 2.08
CA THR A 222 9.50 -17.84 2.79
C THR A 222 10.83 -17.57 2.07
N PHE A 223 11.86 -17.23 2.83
CA PHE A 223 13.16 -16.89 2.26
C PHE A 223 13.82 -18.10 1.58
N LEU A 224 14.05 -17.97 0.28
CA LEU A 224 14.82 -18.92 -0.51
C LEU A 224 16.33 -18.68 -0.32
N ASP A 225 16.74 -17.40 -0.31
CA ASP A 225 18.13 -17.03 0.04
C ASP A 225 18.27 -16.90 1.56
N THR A 226 18.76 -17.95 2.17
CA THR A 226 18.99 -18.02 3.63
C THR A 226 20.15 -17.15 4.12
N ASN A 227 20.93 -16.54 3.20
CA ASN A 227 22.01 -15.60 3.55
C ASN A 227 21.56 -14.14 3.49
N PHE A 228 20.30 -13.88 3.16
CA PHE A 228 19.81 -12.51 3.13
C PHE A 228 19.86 -11.87 4.52
N GLU A 229 20.58 -10.76 4.64
CA GLU A 229 20.85 -10.10 5.92
C GLU A 229 19.61 -9.50 6.61
N GLY A 230 18.53 -9.30 5.86
CA GLY A 230 17.26 -8.77 6.38
C GLY A 230 16.35 -9.79 7.06
N ILE A 231 16.72 -11.08 7.09
CA ILE A 231 15.92 -12.14 7.74
C ILE A 231 15.78 -11.82 9.22
N GLY A 232 14.54 -11.78 9.72
CA GLY A 232 14.20 -11.45 11.09
C GLY A 232 14.42 -9.99 11.50
N LEU A 233 14.92 -9.14 10.57
CA LEU A 233 15.12 -7.71 10.79
C LEU A 233 14.09 -6.88 10.03
N ALA A 234 13.61 -7.35 8.90
CA ALA A 234 12.66 -6.62 8.05
C ALA A 234 11.63 -7.56 7.41
N GLY A 235 10.56 -6.95 6.88
CA GLY A 235 9.47 -7.66 6.26
C GLY A 235 8.41 -8.15 7.25
N ALA A 236 7.32 -8.70 6.72
CA ALA A 236 6.23 -9.22 7.56
C ALA A 236 6.71 -10.40 8.41
N PRO A 237 6.58 -10.36 9.74
CA PRO A 237 7.16 -11.36 10.65
C PRO A 237 6.70 -12.80 10.39
N ARG A 238 5.56 -12.99 9.74
CA ARG A 238 5.04 -14.33 9.40
C ARG A 238 5.96 -15.12 8.45
N TRP A 239 6.95 -14.49 7.85
CA TRP A 239 7.89 -15.08 6.90
C TRP A 239 9.32 -15.19 7.45
N ALA A 240 9.50 -14.82 8.71
CA ALA A 240 10.83 -14.77 9.34
C ALA A 240 11.39 -16.12 9.82
N ASP A 241 10.57 -17.19 9.81
CA ASP A 241 10.93 -18.53 10.29
C ASP A 241 11.44 -19.43 9.16
#